data_69411b2f289e9fe9a463a266235ea4db
#
_entry.id   69411b2f289e9fe9a463a266235ea4db
#
_cell.length_a   1.000
_cell.length_b   1.000
_cell.length_c   1.000
_cell.angle_alpha   90.00
_cell.angle_beta   90.00
_cell.angle_gamma   90.00
#
_symmetry.space_group_name_H-M   'P 1'
#
loop_
_entity.id
_entity.type
_entity.pdbx_description
1 polymer ?
#
loop_
_entity_poly.entity_id
_entity_poly.type
_entity_poly.pdbx_seq_one_letter_code
_entity_poly.pdbx_strand_id
1 'polypeptide(L)'
;HGTGTEANRFAVATLIEKDYKPAIAYDCIYPTFSIDDPQMCTKLSLNQTKYVSIDAVNHVIEAATSKVATPYTVTLARETIKLVAKYLPVALNNPEDVEARYYLLYASLLGGICFDNGLLHYTHALEHPLSAIKHDLSHGLGLSMLLPSVIKNIYPAKSHILADILAPIVDGLEGKPLEAKEAALGVQKWLKSVGVPEKLADMGFKNEDLDKLTDLAFTTPSLGGLLAIAPTEATKEAVREIYETSMTELQ
;
A
#
# COMPACT_ATOMS: atom_id res chain seq x y z
N HIS A 1 0.15 14.35 0.14
CA HIS A 1 -1.25 14.24 0.00
C HIS A 1 -1.59 12.90 -0.66
N GLY A 2 -2.57 12.20 -0.15
CA GLY A 2 -2.89 10.80 -0.49
C GLY A 2 -2.17 9.77 0.36
N THR A 3 -1.20 10.17 1.16
CA THR A 3 -0.42 9.29 2.03
C THR A 3 -0.86 9.34 3.50
N GLY A 4 -1.89 10.13 3.85
CA GLY A 4 -2.46 10.23 5.19
C GLY A 4 -1.54 10.90 6.23
N THR A 5 -0.49 11.62 5.78
CA THR A 5 0.47 12.28 6.68
C THR A 5 -0.15 13.37 7.55
N GLU A 6 -1.29 13.90 7.15
CA GLU A 6 -2.10 14.88 7.88
C GLU A 6 -2.76 14.33 9.14
N ALA A 7 -2.82 13.00 9.30
CA ALA A 7 -3.61 12.35 10.34
C ALA A 7 -2.83 11.30 11.16
N ASN A 8 -1.49 11.33 11.12
CA ASN A 8 -0.68 10.35 11.82
C ASN A 8 0.64 10.93 12.38
N ARG A 9 1.39 10.09 13.12
CA ARG A 9 2.64 10.45 13.80
C ARG A 9 3.90 9.90 13.12
N PHE A 10 3.82 9.47 11.87
CA PHE A 10 4.94 8.84 11.19
C PHE A 10 5.68 9.83 10.29
N ALA A 11 6.99 9.71 10.23
CA ALA A 11 7.83 10.37 9.25
C ALA A 11 8.83 9.39 8.66
N VAL A 12 9.11 9.53 7.37
CA VAL A 12 10.00 8.65 6.60
C VAL A 12 11.09 9.49 5.96
N ALA A 13 12.33 8.99 5.96
CA ALA A 13 13.45 9.64 5.30
C ALA A 13 14.32 8.61 4.57
N THR A 14 14.72 8.93 3.33
CA THR A 14 15.67 8.11 2.59
C THR A 14 17.11 8.50 2.96
N LEU A 15 17.88 7.52 3.41
CA LEU A 15 19.31 7.65 3.73
C LEU A 15 20.11 7.10 2.57
N ILE A 16 20.38 7.92 1.57
CA ILE A 16 20.99 7.53 0.27
C ILE A 16 22.31 6.79 0.46
N GLU A 17 23.17 7.25 1.37
CA GLU A 17 24.48 6.65 1.62
C GLU A 17 24.43 5.22 2.17
N LYS A 18 23.27 4.79 2.68
CA LYS A 18 23.08 3.48 3.32
C LYS A 18 22.08 2.58 2.58
N ASP A 19 21.48 3.04 1.49
CA ASP A 19 20.36 2.38 0.83
C ASP A 19 19.21 2.06 1.81
N TYR A 20 18.95 2.94 2.79
CA TYR A 20 17.90 2.77 3.79
C TYR A 20 16.78 3.80 3.64
N LYS A 21 15.56 3.36 3.90
CA LYS A 21 14.37 4.24 4.02
C LYS A 21 13.65 3.90 5.33
N PRO A 22 14.20 4.30 6.49
CA PRO A 22 13.57 4.07 7.78
C PRO A 22 12.39 4.99 8.04
N ALA A 23 11.50 4.54 8.93
CA ALA A 23 10.43 5.35 9.50
C ALA A 23 10.66 5.61 10.99
N ILE A 24 10.18 6.76 11.46
CA ILE A 24 10.07 7.09 12.88
C ILE A 24 8.61 7.39 13.23
N ALA A 25 8.24 7.19 14.49
CA ALA A 25 6.89 7.46 14.99
C ALA A 25 6.97 8.06 16.40
N TYR A 26 6.55 9.31 16.53
CA TYR A 26 6.53 10.02 17.82
C TYR A 26 5.28 10.89 17.92
N ASP A 27 4.70 10.97 19.12
CA ASP A 27 3.49 11.77 19.36
C ASP A 27 3.68 13.26 19.04
N CYS A 28 4.90 13.78 19.16
CA CYS A 28 5.21 15.17 18.80
C CYS A 28 5.18 15.44 17.29
N ILE A 29 5.08 14.43 16.44
CA ILE A 29 4.97 14.56 14.97
C ILE A 29 3.51 14.80 14.54
N TYR A 30 2.51 14.46 15.36
CA TYR A 30 1.13 14.76 15.01
C TYR A 30 0.95 16.24 14.63
N PRO A 31 0.31 16.55 13.50
CA PRO A 31 -0.07 17.91 13.18
C PRO A 31 -1.02 18.47 14.24
N THR A 32 -0.84 19.72 14.63
CA THR A 32 -1.79 20.41 15.52
C THR A 32 -3.10 20.71 14.80
N PHE A 33 -3.02 21.00 13.49
CA PHE A 33 -4.15 21.23 12.60
C PHE A 33 -3.83 20.63 11.23
N SER A 34 -4.83 20.06 10.57
CA SER A 34 -4.78 19.63 9.18
C SER A 34 -5.84 20.36 8.38
N ILE A 35 -5.49 20.84 7.19
CA ILE A 35 -6.42 21.52 6.29
C ILE A 35 -6.40 20.77 4.97
N ASP A 36 -7.49 20.06 4.69
CA ASP A 36 -7.66 19.24 3.50
C ASP A 36 -8.51 19.98 2.47
N ASP A 37 -7.84 20.76 1.62
CA ASP A 37 -8.50 21.52 0.55
C ASP A 37 -8.41 20.78 -0.79
N PRO A 38 -9.53 20.23 -1.33
CA PRO A 38 -9.53 19.48 -2.59
C PRO A 38 -9.15 20.35 -3.79
N GLN A 39 -9.29 21.66 -3.74
CA GLN A 39 -8.88 22.58 -4.79
C GLN A 39 -7.37 22.50 -5.05
N MET A 40 -6.58 22.31 -4.01
CA MET A 40 -5.12 22.14 -4.12
C MET A 40 -4.71 20.86 -4.87
N CYS A 41 -5.64 19.91 -5.03
CA CYS A 41 -5.39 18.61 -5.65
C CYS A 41 -5.72 18.58 -7.15
N THR A 42 -6.43 19.59 -7.67
CA THR A 42 -6.89 19.63 -9.07
C THR A 42 -5.74 19.69 -10.09
N LYS A 43 -4.54 20.09 -9.69
CA LYS A 43 -3.35 20.17 -10.55
C LYS A 43 -2.37 19.01 -10.37
N LEU A 44 -2.71 17.98 -9.57
CA LEU A 44 -1.90 16.76 -9.49
C LEU A 44 -1.86 16.05 -10.83
N SER A 45 -0.67 15.53 -11.19
CA SER A 45 -0.55 14.68 -12.37
C SER A 45 -1.39 13.40 -12.24
N LEU A 46 -1.77 12.79 -13.36
CA LEU A 46 -2.51 11.54 -13.36
C LEU A 46 -1.75 10.42 -12.64
N ASN A 47 -0.44 10.35 -12.85
CA ASN A 47 0.41 9.36 -12.18
C ASN A 47 0.43 9.57 -10.67
N GLN A 48 0.62 10.82 -10.21
CA GLN A 48 0.58 11.09 -8.77
C GLN A 48 -0.80 10.78 -8.19
N THR A 49 -1.89 11.13 -8.90
CA THR A 49 -3.26 10.79 -8.46
C THR A 49 -3.44 9.29 -8.29
N LYS A 50 -2.98 8.46 -9.25
CA LYS A 50 -3.00 7.00 -9.14
C LYS A 50 -2.22 6.49 -7.94
N TYR A 51 -0.95 6.87 -7.88
CA TYR A 51 -0.02 6.32 -6.90
C TYR A 51 -0.40 6.63 -5.45
N VAL A 52 -0.82 7.87 -5.15
CA VAL A 52 -1.23 8.22 -3.79
C VAL A 52 -2.58 7.60 -3.40
N SER A 53 -3.50 7.40 -4.35
CA SER A 53 -4.76 6.72 -4.07
C SER A 53 -4.56 5.23 -3.81
N ILE A 54 -3.63 4.58 -4.54
CA ILE A 54 -3.27 3.18 -4.31
C ILE A 54 -2.50 3.03 -3.00
N ASP A 55 -1.67 4.01 -2.63
CA ASP A 55 -1.01 4.06 -1.33
C ASP A 55 -2.04 4.05 -0.17
N ALA A 56 -3.08 4.87 -0.24
CA ALA A 56 -4.16 4.85 0.74
C ALA A 56 -4.86 3.47 0.82
N VAL A 57 -5.03 2.77 -0.30
CA VAL A 57 -5.54 1.38 -0.31
C VAL A 57 -4.57 0.42 0.38
N ASN A 58 -3.25 0.53 0.13
CA ASN A 58 -2.25 -0.28 0.82
C ASN A 58 -2.24 -0.03 2.33
N HIS A 59 -2.29 1.23 2.76
CA HIS A 59 -2.36 1.60 4.18
C HIS A 59 -3.46 0.84 4.91
N VAL A 60 -4.67 0.87 4.35
CA VAL A 60 -5.82 0.28 5.04
C VAL A 60 -5.86 -1.25 4.93
N ILE A 61 -5.37 -1.84 3.84
CA ILE A 61 -5.24 -3.30 3.73
C ILE A 61 -4.30 -3.82 4.82
N GLU A 62 -3.13 -3.20 4.96
CA GLU A 62 -2.15 -3.62 5.95
C GLU A 62 -2.67 -3.38 7.37
N ALA A 63 -3.21 -2.21 7.67
CA ALA A 63 -3.74 -1.89 9.00
C ALA A 63 -4.93 -2.77 9.42
N ALA A 64 -5.77 -3.20 8.47
CA ALA A 64 -6.91 -4.08 8.73
C ALA A 64 -6.51 -5.55 8.88
N THR A 65 -5.32 -5.95 8.41
CA THR A 65 -4.88 -7.35 8.41
C THR A 65 -3.72 -7.62 9.35
N SER A 66 -3.09 -6.61 9.94
CA SER A 66 -2.00 -6.75 10.90
C SER A 66 -2.38 -7.57 12.13
N LYS A 67 -1.40 -7.99 12.93
CA LYS A 67 -1.64 -8.66 14.22
C LYS A 67 -2.29 -7.74 15.27
N VAL A 68 -2.21 -6.41 15.07
CA VAL A 68 -2.82 -5.41 15.98
C VAL A 68 -4.09 -4.77 15.39
N ALA A 69 -4.60 -5.32 14.28
CA ALA A 69 -5.84 -4.88 13.66
C ALA A 69 -7.04 -4.97 14.61
N THR A 70 -7.96 -4.04 14.48
CA THR A 70 -9.18 -3.95 15.29
C THR A 70 -10.42 -3.82 14.39
N PRO A 71 -11.65 -4.02 14.92
CA PRO A 71 -12.86 -3.75 14.15
C PRO A 71 -12.92 -2.30 13.62
N TYR A 72 -12.30 -1.36 14.32
CA TYR A 72 -12.19 0.03 13.88
C TYR A 72 -11.37 0.16 12.60
N THR A 73 -10.16 -0.43 12.55
CA THR A 73 -9.32 -0.40 11.35
C THR A 73 -9.97 -1.10 10.16
N VAL A 74 -10.71 -2.20 10.38
CA VAL A 74 -11.48 -2.88 9.32
C VAL A 74 -12.59 -1.97 8.78
N THR A 75 -13.28 -1.22 9.64
CA THR A 75 -14.32 -0.28 9.22
C THR A 75 -13.75 0.85 8.37
N LEU A 76 -12.62 1.43 8.78
CA LEU A 76 -11.93 2.47 7.99
C LEU A 76 -11.45 1.93 6.66
N ALA A 77 -10.91 0.69 6.63
CA ALA A 77 -10.44 0.04 5.41
C ALA A 77 -11.57 -0.12 4.38
N ARG A 78 -12.72 -0.60 4.83
CA ARG A 78 -13.89 -0.80 3.97
C ARG A 78 -14.33 0.51 3.31
N GLU A 79 -14.41 1.60 4.06
CA GLU A 79 -14.82 2.90 3.50
C GLU A 79 -13.73 3.48 2.59
N THR A 80 -12.47 3.42 2.98
CA THR A 80 -11.34 3.93 2.16
C THR A 80 -11.31 3.26 0.78
N ILE A 81 -11.35 1.91 0.73
CA ILE A 81 -11.28 1.17 -0.54
C ILE A 81 -12.50 1.47 -1.41
N LYS A 82 -13.69 1.56 -0.82
CA LYS A 82 -14.93 1.93 -1.53
C LYS A 82 -14.83 3.34 -2.14
N LEU A 83 -14.30 4.32 -1.41
CA LEU A 83 -14.11 5.68 -1.91
C LEU A 83 -13.10 5.71 -3.06
N VAL A 84 -11.95 5.05 -2.91
CA VAL A 84 -10.93 4.99 -3.98
C VAL A 84 -11.48 4.27 -5.21
N ALA A 85 -12.15 3.12 -5.05
CA ALA A 85 -12.76 2.38 -6.15
C ALA A 85 -13.74 3.23 -6.97
N LYS A 86 -14.53 4.08 -6.28
CA LYS A 86 -15.52 4.95 -6.93
C LYS A 86 -14.91 6.18 -7.56
N TYR A 87 -14.06 6.89 -6.84
CA TYR A 87 -13.66 8.26 -7.23
C TYR A 87 -12.31 8.33 -7.95
N LEU A 88 -11.44 7.32 -7.85
CA LEU A 88 -10.19 7.32 -8.61
C LEU A 88 -10.43 7.34 -10.13
N PRO A 89 -11.30 6.49 -10.71
CA PRO A 89 -11.59 6.56 -12.15
C PRO A 89 -12.17 7.91 -12.58
N VAL A 90 -13.00 8.54 -11.74
CA VAL A 90 -13.58 9.87 -12.01
C VAL A 90 -12.48 10.93 -12.08
N ALA A 91 -11.60 10.97 -11.07
CA ALA A 91 -10.49 11.93 -11.02
C ALA A 91 -9.45 11.71 -12.13
N LEU A 92 -9.29 10.48 -12.62
CA LEU A 92 -8.40 10.17 -13.76
C LEU A 92 -9.02 10.65 -15.07
N ASN A 93 -10.33 10.55 -15.23
CA ASN A 93 -11.04 11.02 -16.43
C ASN A 93 -11.21 12.55 -16.44
N ASN A 94 -11.46 13.16 -15.27
CA ASN A 94 -11.58 14.61 -15.09
C ASN A 94 -10.74 15.06 -13.88
N PRO A 95 -9.46 15.44 -14.09
CA PRO A 95 -8.57 15.83 -12.99
C PRO A 95 -9.01 17.05 -12.20
N GLU A 96 -9.87 17.89 -12.75
CA GLU A 96 -10.39 19.11 -12.12
C GLU A 96 -11.72 18.87 -11.37
N ASP A 97 -12.22 17.64 -11.32
CA ASP A 97 -13.42 17.29 -10.56
C ASP A 97 -13.16 17.41 -9.05
N VAL A 98 -13.63 18.52 -8.47
CA VAL A 98 -13.40 18.86 -7.06
C VAL A 98 -14.07 17.85 -6.12
N GLU A 99 -15.22 17.30 -6.50
CA GLU A 99 -15.91 16.28 -5.69
C GLU A 99 -15.08 14.99 -5.63
N ALA A 100 -14.58 14.51 -6.77
CA ALA A 100 -13.71 13.34 -6.80
C ALA A 100 -12.42 13.59 -6.00
N ARG A 101 -11.83 14.78 -6.13
CA ARG A 101 -10.65 15.18 -5.31
C ARG A 101 -10.94 15.19 -3.82
N TYR A 102 -12.10 15.71 -3.43
CA TYR A 102 -12.56 15.71 -2.02
C TYR A 102 -12.61 14.30 -1.45
N TYR A 103 -13.26 13.37 -2.15
CA TYR A 103 -13.40 12.00 -1.65
C TYR A 103 -12.09 11.20 -1.67
N LEU A 104 -11.19 11.46 -2.62
CA LEU A 104 -9.85 10.85 -2.61
C LEU A 104 -8.99 11.41 -1.47
N LEU A 105 -9.11 12.70 -1.18
CA LEU A 105 -8.44 13.33 -0.04
C LEU A 105 -8.99 12.79 1.28
N TYR A 106 -10.31 12.64 1.39
CA TYR A 106 -10.95 12.01 2.55
C TYR A 106 -10.54 10.54 2.71
N ALA A 107 -10.41 9.77 1.63
CA ALA A 107 -9.89 8.41 1.66
C ALA A 107 -8.43 8.37 2.18
N SER A 108 -7.59 9.34 1.79
CA SER A 108 -6.23 9.52 2.31
C SER A 108 -6.22 9.76 3.82
N LEU A 109 -7.06 10.68 4.30
CA LEU A 109 -7.24 10.96 5.74
C LEU A 109 -7.63 9.69 6.52
N LEU A 110 -8.65 8.96 6.03
CA LEU A 110 -9.07 7.70 6.65
C LEU A 110 -7.93 6.67 6.65
N GLY A 111 -7.15 6.60 5.57
CA GLY A 111 -5.95 5.76 5.46
C GLY A 111 -4.93 6.10 6.54
N GLY A 112 -4.64 7.38 6.73
CA GLY A 112 -3.72 7.88 7.76
C GLY A 112 -4.16 7.48 9.16
N ILE A 113 -5.43 7.71 9.51
CA ILE A 113 -6.01 7.29 10.79
C ILE A 113 -5.97 5.77 10.95
N CYS A 114 -6.26 5.04 9.88
CA CYS A 114 -6.31 3.57 9.91
C CYS A 114 -4.94 2.97 10.24
N PHE A 115 -3.89 3.36 9.52
CA PHE A 115 -2.58 2.78 9.79
C PHE A 115 -1.92 3.28 11.07
N ASP A 116 -2.28 4.47 11.55
CA ASP A 116 -1.84 4.94 12.86
C ASP A 116 -2.37 4.05 14.01
N ASN A 117 -3.53 3.44 13.81
CA ASN A 117 -4.18 2.53 14.77
C ASN A 117 -3.90 1.04 14.52
N GLY A 118 -3.60 0.64 13.28
CA GLY A 118 -3.39 -0.77 12.89
C GLY A 118 -1.98 -1.09 12.46
N LEU A 119 -1.14 -0.08 12.25
CA LEU A 119 0.21 -0.15 11.73
C LEU A 119 0.29 -0.78 10.32
N LEU A 120 1.49 -0.81 9.75
CA LEU A 120 1.78 -1.36 8.41
C LEU A 120 2.61 -2.62 8.54
N HIS A 121 2.69 -3.43 7.47
CA HIS A 121 3.48 -4.64 7.49
C HIS A 121 4.23 -4.94 6.17
N TYR A 122 3.85 -5.96 5.39
CA TYR A 122 4.62 -6.45 4.24
C TYR A 122 4.82 -5.42 3.15
N THR A 123 3.74 -4.80 2.63
CA THR A 123 3.86 -4.02 1.40
C THR A 123 4.78 -2.82 1.60
N HIS A 124 4.62 -2.10 2.71
CA HIS A 124 5.50 -0.97 3.05
C HIS A 124 6.90 -1.43 3.46
N ALA A 125 7.02 -2.51 4.26
CA ALA A 125 8.33 -3.04 4.64
C ALA A 125 9.16 -3.49 3.43
N LEU A 126 8.51 -3.95 2.35
CA LEU A 126 9.16 -4.40 1.13
C LEU A 126 9.33 -3.28 0.09
N GLU A 127 8.48 -2.24 0.12
CA GLU A 127 8.63 -1.09 -0.78
C GLU A 127 9.80 -0.20 -0.37
N HIS A 128 10.02 0.00 0.91
CA HIS A 128 11.10 0.88 1.39
C HIS A 128 12.48 0.51 0.82
N PRO A 129 12.90 -0.77 0.75
CA PRO A 129 14.11 -1.16 0.04
C PRO A 129 14.12 -0.81 -1.45
N LEU A 130 12.97 -0.92 -2.15
CA LEU A 130 12.88 -0.58 -3.58
C LEU A 130 13.23 0.89 -3.82
N SER A 131 12.55 1.80 -3.12
CA SER A 131 12.79 3.24 -3.27
C SER A 131 14.08 3.71 -2.59
N ALA A 132 14.65 2.94 -1.66
CA ALA A 132 15.97 3.20 -1.10
C ALA A 132 17.10 2.94 -2.11
N ILE A 133 16.96 1.95 -2.99
CA ILE A 133 17.93 1.65 -4.07
C ILE A 133 17.64 2.51 -5.30
N LYS A 134 16.36 2.67 -5.64
CA LYS A 134 15.90 3.39 -6.84
C LYS A 134 15.17 4.67 -6.43
N HIS A 135 15.93 5.76 -6.28
CA HIS A 135 15.45 7.01 -5.71
C HIS A 135 14.39 7.75 -6.54
N ASP A 136 14.30 7.44 -7.84
CA ASP A 136 13.29 7.96 -8.77
C ASP A 136 11.99 7.13 -8.79
N LEU A 137 11.94 6.01 -8.07
CA LEU A 137 10.74 5.20 -7.95
C LEU A 137 9.70 5.89 -7.08
N SER A 138 8.52 6.16 -7.66
CA SER A 138 7.39 6.65 -6.87
C SER A 138 6.93 5.59 -5.87
N HIS A 139 6.79 5.98 -4.59
CA HIS A 139 6.43 5.10 -3.49
C HIS A 139 5.15 4.27 -3.78
N GLY A 140 4.05 4.94 -4.17
CA GLY A 140 2.80 4.25 -4.48
C GLY A 140 2.87 3.33 -5.70
N LEU A 141 3.80 3.57 -6.65
CA LEU A 141 4.08 2.61 -7.73
C LEU A 141 4.79 1.37 -7.18
N GLY A 142 5.79 1.55 -6.31
CA GLY A 142 6.47 0.46 -5.62
C GLY A 142 5.49 -0.44 -4.86
N LEU A 143 4.60 0.17 -4.07
CA LEU A 143 3.53 -0.54 -3.36
C LEU A 143 2.60 -1.30 -4.32
N SER A 144 2.21 -0.67 -5.42
CA SER A 144 1.31 -1.28 -6.43
C SER A 144 1.88 -2.56 -7.02
N MET A 145 3.19 -2.57 -7.30
CA MET A 145 3.87 -3.73 -7.88
C MET A 145 3.92 -4.92 -6.92
N LEU A 146 4.04 -4.65 -5.62
CA LEU A 146 4.13 -5.67 -4.58
C LEU A 146 2.75 -6.19 -4.13
N LEU A 147 1.73 -5.34 -4.15
CA LEU A 147 0.43 -5.61 -3.53
C LEU A 147 -0.19 -6.96 -3.94
N PRO A 148 -0.25 -7.36 -5.23
CA PRO A 148 -0.84 -8.65 -5.60
C PRO A 148 -0.14 -9.85 -4.97
N SER A 149 1.20 -9.85 -4.91
CA SER A 149 1.99 -10.93 -4.30
C SER A 149 1.83 -10.94 -2.78
N VAL A 150 1.76 -9.77 -2.14
CA VAL A 150 1.46 -9.66 -0.70
C VAL A 150 0.06 -10.19 -0.40
N ILE A 151 -0.97 -9.81 -1.18
CA ILE A 151 -2.33 -10.36 -1.01
C ILE A 151 -2.32 -11.88 -1.10
N LYS A 152 -1.66 -12.46 -2.12
CA LYS A 152 -1.53 -13.91 -2.25
C LYS A 152 -0.96 -14.57 -0.98
N ASN A 153 0.06 -13.95 -0.37
CA ASN A 153 0.72 -14.47 0.83
C ASN A 153 -0.16 -14.38 2.08
N ILE A 154 -0.82 -13.22 2.31
CA ILE A 154 -1.56 -12.98 3.56
C ILE A 154 -3.02 -13.45 3.53
N TYR A 155 -3.59 -13.67 2.33
CA TYR A 155 -5.00 -13.99 2.18
C TYR A 155 -5.45 -15.23 2.98
N PRO A 156 -4.71 -16.36 3.01
CA PRO A 156 -5.14 -17.52 3.78
C PRO A 156 -5.32 -17.25 5.27
N ALA A 157 -4.52 -16.35 5.83
CA ALA A 157 -4.56 -15.99 7.25
C ALA A 157 -5.66 -14.97 7.60
N LYS A 158 -6.15 -14.20 6.62
CA LYS A 158 -7.09 -13.07 6.81
C LYS A 158 -8.21 -13.07 5.76
N SER A 159 -8.58 -14.23 5.23
CA SER A 159 -9.48 -14.38 4.09
C SER A 159 -10.82 -13.67 4.25
N HIS A 160 -11.48 -13.80 5.41
CA HIS A 160 -12.76 -13.13 5.67
C HIS A 160 -12.65 -11.60 5.67
N ILE A 161 -11.59 -11.05 6.28
CA ILE A 161 -11.36 -9.60 6.32
C ILE A 161 -11.04 -9.11 4.91
N LEU A 162 -10.13 -9.80 4.20
CA LEU A 162 -9.72 -9.41 2.84
C LEU A 162 -10.87 -9.52 1.84
N ALA A 163 -11.69 -10.57 1.88
CA ALA A 163 -12.86 -10.68 1.02
C ALA A 163 -13.83 -9.51 1.22
N ASP A 164 -14.05 -9.11 2.47
CA ASP A 164 -14.95 -8.01 2.82
C ASP A 164 -14.40 -6.65 2.37
N ILE A 165 -13.17 -6.31 2.73
CA ILE A 165 -12.61 -4.98 2.40
C ILE A 165 -12.24 -4.82 0.91
N LEU A 166 -11.90 -5.91 0.20
CA LEU A 166 -11.58 -5.91 -1.23
C LEU A 166 -12.83 -5.93 -2.13
N ALA A 167 -14.02 -6.21 -1.61
CA ALA A 167 -15.25 -6.32 -2.40
C ALA A 167 -15.49 -5.17 -3.40
N PRO A 168 -15.12 -3.90 -3.12
CA PRO A 168 -15.29 -2.81 -4.09
C PRO A 168 -14.36 -2.90 -5.33
N ILE A 169 -13.29 -3.70 -5.28
CA ILE A 169 -12.27 -3.81 -6.34
C ILE A 169 -12.06 -5.25 -6.85
N VAL A 170 -12.56 -6.24 -6.12
CA VAL A 170 -12.45 -7.66 -6.49
C VAL A 170 -13.80 -8.35 -6.23
N ASP A 171 -14.45 -8.79 -7.29
CA ASP A 171 -15.73 -9.49 -7.21
C ASP A 171 -15.55 -10.97 -6.86
N GLY A 172 -16.58 -11.56 -6.21
CA GLY A 172 -16.77 -13.00 -6.09
C GLY A 172 -15.94 -13.69 -5.01
N LEU A 173 -15.24 -12.96 -4.13
CA LEU A 173 -14.55 -13.54 -2.99
C LEU A 173 -15.55 -13.92 -1.88
N GLU A 174 -15.47 -15.14 -1.39
CA GLU A 174 -16.34 -15.66 -0.31
C GLU A 174 -15.64 -15.71 1.06
N GLY A 175 -14.38 -15.32 1.12
CA GLY A 175 -13.56 -15.34 2.33
C GLY A 175 -12.96 -16.71 2.67
N LYS A 176 -12.81 -17.58 1.68
CA LYS A 176 -12.19 -18.90 1.83
C LYS A 176 -10.68 -18.80 1.66
N PRO A 177 -9.85 -19.43 2.54
CA PRO A 177 -8.39 -19.35 2.43
C PRO A 177 -7.81 -19.79 1.07
N LEU A 178 -8.51 -20.65 0.35
CA LEU A 178 -8.08 -21.15 -0.97
C LEU A 178 -8.22 -20.13 -2.11
N GLU A 179 -8.91 -19.01 -1.89
CA GLU A 179 -9.12 -17.93 -2.89
C GLU A 179 -7.94 -16.97 -2.99
N ALA A 180 -6.79 -17.30 -2.39
CA ALA A 180 -5.61 -16.42 -2.36
C ALA A 180 -5.14 -16.00 -3.76
N LYS A 181 -5.18 -16.93 -4.71
CA LYS A 181 -4.82 -16.65 -6.11
C LYS A 181 -5.85 -15.76 -6.79
N GLU A 182 -7.11 -16.03 -6.61
CA GLU A 182 -8.22 -15.24 -7.17
C GLU A 182 -8.20 -13.81 -6.65
N ALA A 183 -7.99 -13.64 -5.35
CA ALA A 183 -7.87 -12.32 -4.72
C ALA A 183 -6.67 -11.53 -5.29
N ALA A 184 -5.51 -12.17 -5.41
CA ALA A 184 -4.31 -11.54 -5.97
C ALA A 184 -4.49 -11.15 -7.44
N LEU A 185 -5.07 -12.03 -8.27
CA LEU A 185 -5.38 -11.74 -9.67
C LEU A 185 -6.45 -10.64 -9.81
N GLY A 186 -7.44 -10.62 -8.93
CA GLY A 186 -8.45 -9.56 -8.88
C GLY A 186 -7.83 -8.19 -8.60
N VAL A 187 -6.96 -8.10 -7.59
CA VAL A 187 -6.20 -6.88 -7.28
C VAL A 187 -5.30 -6.47 -8.45
N GLN A 188 -4.58 -7.40 -9.07
CA GLN A 188 -3.77 -7.12 -10.27
C GLN A 188 -4.63 -6.56 -11.42
N LYS A 189 -5.81 -7.12 -11.64
CA LYS A 189 -6.76 -6.64 -12.66
C LYS A 189 -7.26 -5.24 -12.37
N TRP A 190 -7.58 -4.95 -11.10
CA TRP A 190 -7.98 -3.60 -10.67
C TRP A 190 -6.87 -2.59 -10.90
N LEU A 191 -5.63 -2.88 -10.50
CA LEU A 191 -4.47 -2.01 -10.74
C LEU A 191 -4.30 -1.68 -12.23
N LYS A 192 -4.41 -2.69 -13.10
CA LYS A 192 -4.39 -2.46 -14.56
C LYS A 192 -5.53 -1.57 -15.04
N SER A 193 -6.73 -1.73 -14.48
CA SER A 193 -7.91 -0.93 -14.87
C SER A 193 -7.76 0.56 -14.53
N VAL A 194 -6.99 0.89 -13.49
CA VAL A 194 -6.67 2.28 -13.14
C VAL A 194 -5.34 2.77 -13.76
N GLY A 195 -4.79 1.99 -14.69
CA GLY A 195 -3.61 2.37 -15.48
C GLY A 195 -2.28 2.21 -14.75
N VAL A 196 -2.14 1.17 -13.91
CA VAL A 196 -0.89 0.77 -13.23
C VAL A 196 -0.61 -0.71 -13.50
N PRO A 197 -0.16 -1.07 -14.72
CA PRO A 197 0.17 -2.45 -15.09
C PRO A 197 1.59 -2.86 -14.67
N GLU A 198 2.46 -1.93 -14.31
CA GLU A 198 3.90 -2.11 -14.13
C GLU A 198 4.22 -3.20 -13.08
N LYS A 199 5.35 -3.87 -13.30
CA LYS A 199 5.98 -4.86 -12.42
C LYS A 199 7.42 -4.46 -12.10
N LEU A 200 8.05 -5.12 -11.16
CA LEU A 200 9.42 -4.78 -10.76
C LEU A 200 10.39 -4.82 -11.93
N ALA A 201 10.27 -5.81 -12.83
CA ALA A 201 11.14 -5.91 -14.01
C ALA A 201 10.98 -4.71 -14.97
N ASP A 202 9.77 -4.17 -15.12
CA ASP A 202 9.51 -2.98 -15.97
C ASP A 202 10.23 -1.75 -15.44
N MET A 203 10.46 -1.70 -14.13
CA MET A 203 11.18 -0.63 -13.45
C MET A 203 12.70 -0.88 -13.37
N GLY A 204 13.19 -1.94 -14.03
CA GLY A 204 14.61 -2.27 -14.14
C GLY A 204 15.19 -3.05 -12.98
N PHE A 205 14.38 -3.56 -12.06
CA PHE A 205 14.84 -4.53 -11.07
C PHE A 205 15.10 -5.89 -11.74
N LYS A 206 16.07 -6.62 -11.21
CA LYS A 206 16.52 -7.91 -11.74
C LYS A 206 16.54 -8.98 -10.66
N ASN A 207 16.60 -10.25 -11.08
CA ASN A 207 16.70 -11.37 -10.14
C ASN A 207 17.95 -11.28 -9.24
N GLU A 208 19.01 -10.64 -9.72
CA GLU A 208 20.24 -10.40 -8.94
C GLU A 208 20.05 -9.41 -7.77
N ASP A 209 18.98 -8.58 -7.81
CA ASP A 209 18.68 -7.62 -6.74
C ASP A 209 17.88 -8.25 -5.59
N LEU A 210 17.24 -9.41 -5.80
CA LEU A 210 16.28 -10.00 -4.87
C LEU A 210 16.89 -10.28 -3.50
N ASP A 211 18.11 -10.79 -3.45
CA ASP A 211 18.78 -11.12 -2.19
C ASP A 211 19.13 -9.84 -1.42
N LYS A 212 19.62 -8.77 -2.12
CA LYS A 212 19.88 -7.46 -1.52
C LYS A 212 18.58 -6.83 -0.99
N LEU A 213 17.50 -6.84 -1.77
CA LEU A 213 16.20 -6.31 -1.36
C LEU A 213 15.67 -7.06 -0.11
N THR A 214 15.80 -8.39 -0.11
CA THR A 214 15.40 -9.21 1.03
C THR A 214 16.20 -8.84 2.28
N ASP A 215 17.52 -8.73 2.19
CA ASP A 215 18.35 -8.35 3.32
C ASP A 215 18.01 -6.93 3.84
N LEU A 216 17.79 -5.97 2.94
CA LEU A 216 17.39 -4.61 3.32
C LEU A 216 16.04 -4.57 4.05
N ALA A 217 15.07 -5.42 3.69
CA ALA A 217 13.79 -5.52 4.39
C ALA A 217 13.95 -5.90 5.87
N PHE A 218 14.99 -6.68 6.21
CA PHE A 218 15.27 -7.09 7.60
C PHE A 218 16.31 -6.21 8.31
N THR A 219 17.18 -5.53 7.59
CA THR A 219 18.28 -4.74 8.18
C THR A 219 18.02 -3.24 8.26
N THR A 220 17.11 -2.72 7.43
CA THR A 220 16.72 -1.32 7.53
C THR A 220 16.02 -1.04 8.86
N PRO A 221 16.48 -0.04 9.63
CA PRO A 221 15.86 0.32 10.91
C PRO A 221 14.36 0.53 10.76
N SER A 222 13.57 0.08 11.72
CA SER A 222 12.10 0.08 11.80
C SER A 222 11.36 -0.99 10.97
N LEU A 223 11.88 -1.49 9.85
CA LEU A 223 11.14 -2.42 9.00
C LEU A 223 10.92 -3.80 9.65
N GLY A 224 11.88 -4.27 10.47
CA GLY A 224 11.70 -5.48 11.26
C GLY A 224 10.47 -5.44 12.18
N GLY A 225 10.14 -4.26 12.71
CA GLY A 225 8.91 -4.05 13.50
C GLY A 225 7.64 -4.21 12.66
N LEU A 226 7.65 -3.74 11.41
CA LEU A 226 6.54 -3.92 10.47
C LEU A 226 6.37 -5.40 10.11
N LEU A 227 7.45 -6.09 9.78
CA LEU A 227 7.41 -7.52 9.46
C LEU A 227 6.93 -8.37 10.64
N ALA A 228 7.28 -8.00 11.87
CA ALA A 228 6.88 -8.74 13.08
C ALA A 228 5.36 -8.76 13.33
N ILE A 229 4.64 -7.73 12.88
CA ILE A 229 3.17 -7.64 13.02
C ILE A 229 2.40 -8.11 11.79
N ALA A 230 3.09 -8.59 10.76
CA ALA A 230 2.45 -9.19 9.60
C ALA A 230 1.56 -10.38 9.99
N PRO A 231 0.42 -10.62 9.30
CA PRO A 231 -0.51 -11.69 9.66
C PRO A 231 0.06 -13.10 9.44
N THR A 232 1.05 -13.23 8.57
CA THR A 232 1.84 -14.45 8.34
C THR A 232 3.27 -14.26 8.85
N GLU A 233 4.01 -15.33 9.03
CA GLU A 233 5.41 -15.25 9.43
C GLU A 233 6.25 -14.66 8.29
N ALA A 234 7.00 -13.61 8.59
CA ALA A 234 7.89 -12.96 7.64
C ALA A 234 9.29 -13.62 7.70
N THR A 235 9.45 -14.75 7.02
CA THR A 235 10.77 -15.36 6.81
C THR A 235 11.48 -14.73 5.61
N LYS A 236 12.81 -14.89 5.51
CA LYS A 236 13.57 -14.42 4.33
C LYS A 236 13.07 -15.07 3.05
N GLU A 237 12.69 -16.34 3.10
CA GLU A 237 12.16 -17.09 1.98
C GLU A 237 10.81 -16.49 1.51
N ALA A 238 9.89 -16.21 2.44
CA ALA A 238 8.60 -15.62 2.10
C ALA A 238 8.75 -14.20 1.51
N VAL A 239 9.63 -13.39 2.08
CA VAL A 239 9.93 -12.04 1.59
C VAL A 239 10.54 -12.10 0.19
N ARG A 240 11.51 -12.99 -0.02
CA ARG A 240 12.15 -13.20 -1.33
C ARG A 240 11.14 -13.68 -2.38
N GLU A 241 10.24 -14.61 -2.02
CA GLU A 241 9.18 -15.10 -2.91
C GLU A 241 8.21 -13.97 -3.32
N ILE A 242 7.85 -13.06 -2.39
CA ILE A 242 7.02 -11.90 -2.71
C ILE A 242 7.71 -11.01 -3.74
N TYR A 243 9.00 -10.69 -3.59
CA TYR A 243 9.74 -9.93 -4.60
C TYR A 243 9.81 -10.67 -5.93
N GLU A 244 10.16 -11.96 -5.92
CA GLU A 244 10.28 -12.80 -7.12
C GLU A 244 8.97 -12.87 -7.91
N THR A 245 7.84 -13.11 -7.23
CA THR A 245 6.51 -13.15 -7.85
C THR A 245 6.01 -11.77 -8.31
N SER A 246 6.58 -10.68 -7.80
CA SER A 246 6.30 -9.30 -8.22
C SER A 246 7.13 -8.85 -9.43
N MET A 247 8.10 -9.65 -9.88
CA MET A 247 8.91 -9.33 -11.08
C MET A 247 8.09 -9.29 -12.35
N THR A 248 7.06 -10.13 -12.45
CA THR A 248 6.20 -10.28 -13.63
C THR A 248 4.73 -10.37 -13.23
N GLU A 249 3.83 -10.44 -14.22
CA GLU A 249 2.42 -10.69 -13.96
C GLU A 249 2.19 -12.05 -13.29
N LEU A 250 1.32 -12.07 -12.27
CA LEU A 250 0.78 -13.29 -11.71
C LEU A 250 -0.09 -14.01 -12.75
N GLN A 251 0.04 -15.35 -12.78
CA GLN A 251 -0.70 -16.23 -13.70
C GLN A 251 -1.72 -17.10 -12.94
#